data_6f86438baae43278535db6db3da8e482
#
_entry.id   6f86438baae43278535db6db3da8e482
#
_cell.length_a   1.000
_cell.length_b   1.000
_cell.length_c   1.000
_cell.angle_alpha   90.00
_cell.angle_beta   90.00
_cell.angle_gamma   90.00
#
_symmetry.space_group_name_H-M   'P 1'
#
loop_
_entity.id
_entity.type
_entity.pdbx_description
1 polymer ?
#
loop_
_entity_poly.entity_id
_entity_poly.type
_entity_poly.pdbx_seq_one_letter_code
_entity_poly.pdbx_strand_id
1 'polypeptide(L)'
;MSNKMWGGRFGSGPDPIMEEINASIAFDRHLYRQDIAASKAHAAMLAKAGIIAAQDAKRIAHGLDTILSEIESGKFKFKRALEDIHMNIESRLNELIGPAAGRLHTARSRNDQVATDFRLWVRDAIDGIDAALRNYQRALAEKALVHAATVMPGFTHLQIAQPVTFGHHLLAYVEMASRDRGRFADARERLNESPLGSGALAGTSFPLDRAMTAKALGFARPTANSLDAVADRDFVLEALSACAITAVHLSRFAEEIVLWTSPLVGLLKLSDAFTTGSSMMPQKRNPDAAELVRARAGRIVGALTSLLMVMKGLPLAYQKDMQEDKEGAIDAFGVLLLSINAMAGMVRDMEPDVPRMRQAAGEGYATATDLADWLTRTLALPFREAHHMTGRIVAAASEAGMPLDKLPLAAMQKIEPRITKAVFEVLAADRSAKSRNVYGGTAPKNVRAQAKRWLARLKAK
;
A
#
# COMPACT_ATOMS: atom_id res chain seq x y z
N MET A 1 -35.89 -22.27 -4.16
CA MET A 1 -35.77 -23.56 -3.42
C MET A 1 -34.91 -23.26 -2.22
N SER A 2 -35.48 -23.41 -0.99
CA SER A 2 -34.72 -23.21 0.23
C SER A 2 -33.50 -24.14 0.28
N ASN A 3 -32.40 -23.64 0.87
CA ASN A 3 -31.17 -24.38 1.03
C ASN A 3 -31.35 -25.68 1.80
N LYS A 4 -31.38 -26.85 1.13
CA LYS A 4 -31.53 -28.17 1.73
C LYS A 4 -30.26 -28.77 2.33
N MET A 5 -29.15 -28.03 2.34
CA MET A 5 -27.84 -28.53 2.84
C MET A 5 -27.81 -28.73 4.36
N TRP A 6 -28.71 -28.12 5.12
CA TRP A 6 -28.86 -28.31 6.56
C TRP A 6 -29.78 -29.47 6.91
N GLY A 7 -29.83 -30.52 6.06
CA GLY A 7 -30.80 -31.59 6.07
C GLY A 7 -31.00 -32.32 7.42
N GLY A 8 -32.21 -32.84 7.64
CA GLY A 8 -32.55 -33.87 8.62
C GLY A 8 -33.08 -33.38 9.96
N ARG A 9 -32.60 -32.26 10.53
CA ARG A 9 -33.06 -31.75 11.86
C ARG A 9 -34.00 -30.57 11.75
N PHE A 10 -33.93 -29.77 10.69
CA PHE A 10 -34.74 -28.57 10.51
C PHE A 10 -36.01 -28.89 9.74
N GLY A 11 -37.17 -28.55 10.33
CA GLY A 11 -38.50 -28.80 9.74
C GLY A 11 -38.96 -27.72 8.76
N SER A 12 -38.31 -26.56 8.71
CA SER A 12 -38.64 -25.44 7.81
C SER A 12 -37.38 -24.85 7.22
N GLY A 13 -37.49 -24.10 6.09
CA GLY A 13 -36.43 -23.27 5.57
C GLY A 13 -36.20 -22.02 6.43
N PRO A 14 -35.08 -21.32 6.24
CA PRO A 14 -34.79 -20.06 6.92
C PRO A 14 -35.79 -18.97 6.53
N ASP A 15 -35.98 -17.99 7.42
CA ASP A 15 -36.71 -16.77 7.13
C ASP A 15 -35.97 -15.95 6.04
N PRO A 16 -36.68 -15.24 5.16
CA PRO A 16 -36.03 -14.39 4.14
C PRO A 16 -35.04 -13.39 4.70
N ILE A 17 -35.27 -12.79 5.86
CA ILE A 17 -34.32 -11.87 6.49
C ILE A 17 -33.06 -12.61 6.97
N MET A 18 -33.19 -13.88 7.37
CA MET A 18 -32.07 -14.73 7.73
C MET A 18 -31.20 -15.07 6.51
N GLU A 19 -31.83 -15.31 5.35
CA GLU A 19 -31.11 -15.49 4.07
C GLU A 19 -30.37 -14.19 3.69
N GLU A 20 -31.00 -13.03 3.93
CA GLU A 20 -30.45 -11.72 3.64
C GLU A 20 -29.18 -11.42 4.46
N ILE A 21 -29.26 -11.54 5.80
CA ILE A 21 -28.17 -11.23 6.72
C ILE A 21 -27.01 -12.24 6.64
N ASN A 22 -27.31 -13.48 6.24
CA ASN A 22 -26.35 -14.56 6.18
C ASN A 22 -25.55 -14.60 4.87
N ALA A 23 -26.04 -13.97 3.79
CA ALA A 23 -25.44 -14.05 2.48
C ALA A 23 -24.16 -13.22 2.38
N SER A 24 -23.05 -13.87 2.04
CA SER A 24 -21.72 -13.27 1.85
C SER A 24 -21.27 -13.21 0.39
N ILE A 25 -22.02 -13.81 -0.53
CA ILE A 25 -21.64 -13.92 -1.96
C ILE A 25 -21.33 -12.58 -2.63
N ALA A 26 -21.88 -11.46 -2.11
CA ALA A 26 -21.62 -10.13 -2.67
C ALA A 26 -20.13 -9.75 -2.65
N PHE A 27 -19.40 -10.19 -1.63
CA PHE A 27 -17.99 -9.91 -1.42
C PHE A 27 -17.10 -11.16 -1.49
N ASP A 28 -17.50 -12.32 -0.97
CA ASP A 28 -16.65 -13.51 -0.94
C ASP A 28 -16.50 -14.18 -2.32
N ARG A 29 -17.32 -13.81 -3.31
CA ARG A 29 -17.10 -14.21 -4.71
C ARG A 29 -15.69 -13.94 -5.23
N HIS A 30 -14.95 -13.01 -4.60
CA HIS A 30 -13.57 -12.72 -4.95
C HIS A 30 -12.59 -13.84 -4.58
N LEU A 31 -13.03 -14.83 -3.77
CA LEU A 31 -12.23 -15.98 -3.35
C LEU A 31 -12.31 -17.18 -4.32
N TYR A 32 -13.06 -17.07 -5.43
CA TYR A 32 -13.34 -18.21 -6.31
C TYR A 32 -12.09 -18.95 -6.81
N ARG A 33 -11.01 -18.23 -7.12
CA ARG A 33 -9.75 -18.83 -7.59
C ARG A 33 -9.08 -19.67 -6.50
N GLN A 34 -9.07 -19.16 -5.29
CA GLN A 34 -8.48 -19.79 -4.12
C GLN A 34 -9.27 -21.01 -3.70
N ASP A 35 -10.61 -20.92 -3.67
CA ASP A 35 -11.49 -22.05 -3.36
C ASP A 35 -11.33 -23.19 -4.38
N ILE A 36 -11.31 -22.87 -5.67
CA ILE A 36 -11.10 -23.86 -6.73
C ILE A 36 -9.72 -24.52 -6.61
N ALA A 37 -8.67 -23.74 -6.39
CA ALA A 37 -7.32 -24.26 -6.21
C ALA A 37 -7.21 -25.16 -4.98
N ALA A 38 -7.73 -24.72 -3.83
CA ALA A 38 -7.72 -25.48 -2.58
C ALA A 38 -8.56 -26.76 -2.71
N SER A 39 -9.74 -26.68 -3.34
CA SER A 39 -10.61 -27.84 -3.60
C SER A 39 -9.95 -28.88 -4.52
N LYS A 40 -9.21 -28.45 -5.55
CA LYS A 40 -8.44 -29.38 -6.42
C LYS A 40 -7.32 -30.06 -5.66
N ALA A 41 -6.57 -29.31 -4.84
CA ALA A 41 -5.51 -29.86 -4.01
C ALA A 41 -6.06 -30.87 -2.98
N HIS A 42 -7.20 -30.57 -2.37
CA HIS A 42 -7.89 -31.44 -1.44
C HIS A 42 -8.37 -32.75 -2.12
N ALA A 43 -9.03 -32.66 -3.27
CA ALA A 43 -9.49 -33.85 -4.01
C ALA A 43 -8.31 -34.77 -4.42
N ALA A 44 -7.20 -34.18 -4.88
CA ALA A 44 -5.99 -34.94 -5.23
C ALA A 44 -5.39 -35.67 -4.03
N MET A 45 -5.37 -35.00 -2.88
CA MET A 45 -4.89 -35.58 -1.61
C MET A 45 -5.81 -36.72 -1.14
N LEU A 46 -7.13 -36.52 -1.17
CA LEU A 46 -8.11 -37.57 -0.80
C LEU A 46 -7.94 -38.84 -1.65
N ALA A 47 -7.72 -38.68 -2.95
CA ALA A 47 -7.48 -39.83 -3.85
C ALA A 47 -6.15 -40.53 -3.53
N LYS A 48 -5.08 -39.77 -3.26
CA LYS A 48 -3.77 -40.35 -2.90
C LYS A 48 -3.80 -41.08 -1.56
N ALA A 49 -4.59 -40.59 -0.61
CA ALA A 49 -4.85 -41.23 0.68
C ALA A 49 -5.82 -42.42 0.59
N GLY A 50 -6.38 -42.75 -0.58
CA GLY A 50 -7.32 -43.85 -0.77
C GLY A 50 -8.73 -43.58 -0.20
N ILE A 51 -9.04 -42.34 0.13
CA ILE A 51 -10.32 -41.93 0.73
C ILE A 51 -11.42 -41.85 -0.32
N ILE A 52 -11.08 -41.36 -1.52
CA ILE A 52 -11.97 -41.35 -2.69
C ILE A 52 -11.29 -42.03 -3.88
N ALA A 53 -12.08 -42.46 -4.85
CA ALA A 53 -11.53 -43.07 -6.06
C ALA A 53 -10.78 -42.02 -6.91
N ALA A 54 -9.67 -42.44 -7.53
CA ALA A 54 -8.89 -41.57 -8.41
C ALA A 54 -9.71 -40.99 -9.58
N GLN A 55 -10.71 -41.76 -10.07
CA GLN A 55 -11.61 -41.29 -11.13
C GLN A 55 -12.52 -40.17 -10.64
N ASP A 56 -13.01 -40.19 -9.38
CA ASP A 56 -13.81 -39.13 -8.80
C ASP A 56 -12.98 -37.85 -8.63
N ALA A 57 -11.75 -37.96 -8.15
CA ALA A 57 -10.85 -36.80 -8.06
C ALA A 57 -10.58 -36.13 -9.42
N LYS A 58 -10.42 -36.93 -10.49
CA LYS A 58 -10.27 -36.42 -11.86
C LYS A 58 -11.54 -35.70 -12.33
N ARG A 59 -12.73 -36.27 -12.07
CA ARG A 59 -14.02 -35.64 -12.42
C ARG A 59 -14.21 -34.34 -11.65
N ILE A 60 -13.91 -34.32 -10.36
CA ILE A 60 -13.98 -33.12 -9.52
C ILE A 60 -13.04 -32.03 -10.07
N ALA A 61 -11.77 -32.36 -10.35
CA ALA A 61 -10.81 -31.40 -10.88
C ALA A 61 -11.27 -30.82 -12.23
N HIS A 62 -11.77 -31.65 -13.15
CA HIS A 62 -12.29 -31.19 -14.44
C HIS A 62 -13.54 -30.31 -14.29
N GLY A 63 -14.48 -30.67 -13.40
CA GLY A 63 -15.65 -29.86 -13.11
C GLY A 63 -15.28 -28.50 -12.53
N LEU A 64 -14.29 -28.45 -11.63
CA LEU A 64 -13.77 -27.19 -11.06
C LEU A 64 -13.06 -26.32 -12.11
N ASP A 65 -12.33 -26.91 -13.06
CA ASP A 65 -11.73 -26.15 -14.18
C ASP A 65 -12.82 -25.55 -15.11
N THR A 66 -13.91 -26.29 -15.33
CA THR A 66 -15.07 -25.78 -16.08
C THR A 66 -15.70 -24.59 -15.36
N ILE A 67 -15.91 -24.69 -14.04
CA ILE A 67 -16.47 -23.60 -13.23
C ILE A 67 -15.55 -22.37 -13.26
N LEU A 68 -14.23 -22.56 -13.14
CA LEU A 68 -13.27 -21.47 -13.24
C LEU A 68 -13.43 -20.73 -14.58
N SER A 69 -13.50 -21.47 -15.68
CA SER A 69 -13.69 -20.88 -17.01
C SER A 69 -15.05 -20.18 -17.16
N GLU A 70 -16.11 -20.72 -16.56
CA GLU A 70 -17.44 -20.08 -16.55
C GLU A 70 -17.40 -18.74 -15.79
N ILE A 71 -16.73 -18.68 -14.64
CA ILE A 71 -16.58 -17.43 -13.84
C ILE A 71 -15.77 -16.40 -14.61
N GLU A 72 -14.60 -16.80 -15.14
CA GLU A 72 -13.71 -15.89 -15.85
C GLU A 72 -14.30 -15.36 -17.18
N SER A 73 -15.15 -16.15 -17.83
CA SER A 73 -15.87 -15.71 -19.03
C SER A 73 -17.18 -14.97 -18.74
N GLY A 74 -17.54 -14.76 -17.47
CA GLY A 74 -18.78 -14.09 -17.08
C GLY A 74 -20.05 -14.90 -17.31
N LYS A 75 -19.94 -16.20 -17.59
CA LYS A 75 -21.08 -17.09 -17.82
C LYS A 75 -21.68 -17.66 -16.53
N PHE A 76 -20.88 -17.71 -15.45
CA PHE A 76 -21.32 -18.21 -14.15
C PHE A 76 -22.32 -17.25 -13.50
N LYS A 77 -23.45 -17.79 -13.04
CA LYS A 77 -24.46 -16.99 -12.34
C LYS A 77 -24.39 -17.26 -10.84
N PHE A 78 -23.89 -16.30 -10.07
CA PHE A 78 -23.92 -16.34 -8.62
C PHE A 78 -25.37 -16.25 -8.13
N LYS A 79 -25.74 -17.15 -7.23
CA LYS A 79 -27.08 -17.24 -6.62
C LYS A 79 -27.01 -16.87 -5.16
N ARG A 80 -27.67 -15.79 -4.74
CA ARG A 80 -27.72 -15.33 -3.36
C ARG A 80 -28.31 -16.39 -2.40
N ALA A 81 -29.30 -17.14 -2.85
CA ALA A 81 -29.91 -18.24 -2.10
C ALA A 81 -28.94 -19.39 -1.78
N LEU A 82 -27.71 -19.36 -2.34
CA LEU A 82 -26.61 -20.27 -2.02
C LEU A 82 -25.58 -19.64 -1.09
N GLU A 83 -25.94 -18.58 -0.37
CA GLU A 83 -25.20 -17.94 0.71
C GLU A 83 -23.80 -17.40 0.32
N ASP A 84 -22.85 -18.31 0.04
CA ASP A 84 -21.43 -18.01 -0.15
C ASP A 84 -20.88 -18.54 -1.49
N ILE A 85 -19.63 -18.19 -1.80
CA ILE A 85 -18.93 -18.64 -3.01
C ILE A 85 -18.75 -20.17 -3.01
N HIS A 86 -18.50 -20.77 -1.85
CA HIS A 86 -18.24 -22.19 -1.72
C HIS A 86 -19.45 -23.01 -2.08
N MET A 87 -20.65 -22.62 -1.60
CA MET A 87 -21.91 -23.28 -1.95
C MET A 87 -22.29 -23.05 -3.41
N ASN A 88 -22.01 -21.88 -3.96
CA ASN A 88 -22.21 -21.60 -5.38
C ASN A 88 -21.37 -22.53 -6.26
N ILE A 89 -20.07 -22.70 -5.93
CA ILE A 89 -19.18 -23.61 -6.64
C ILE A 89 -19.60 -25.07 -6.43
N GLU A 90 -19.90 -25.48 -5.20
CA GLU A 90 -20.31 -26.87 -4.89
C GLU A 90 -21.62 -27.26 -5.58
N SER A 91 -22.62 -26.36 -5.58
CA SER A 91 -23.89 -26.56 -6.30
C SER A 91 -23.65 -26.73 -7.81
N ARG A 92 -22.84 -25.85 -8.41
CA ARG A 92 -22.52 -25.96 -9.84
C ARG A 92 -21.73 -27.23 -10.17
N LEU A 93 -20.79 -27.61 -9.30
CA LEU A 93 -20.06 -28.85 -9.45
C LEU A 93 -21.00 -30.06 -9.45
N ASN A 94 -21.99 -30.08 -8.56
CA ASN A 94 -22.99 -31.15 -8.52
C ASN A 94 -23.86 -31.18 -9.81
N GLU A 95 -24.20 -30.02 -10.38
CA GLU A 95 -24.90 -29.93 -11.66
C GLU A 95 -24.03 -30.55 -12.79
N LEU A 96 -22.73 -30.38 -12.79
CA LEU A 96 -21.79 -30.82 -13.82
C LEU A 96 -21.46 -32.32 -13.74
N ILE A 97 -21.18 -32.82 -12.53
CA ILE A 97 -20.60 -34.15 -12.35
C ILE A 97 -21.48 -35.10 -11.49
N GLY A 98 -22.64 -34.63 -11.00
CA GLY A 98 -23.56 -35.40 -10.18
C GLY A 98 -23.01 -35.84 -8.84
N PRO A 99 -23.40 -37.03 -8.30
CA PRO A 99 -23.09 -37.46 -6.93
C PRO A 99 -21.60 -37.49 -6.56
N ALA A 100 -20.69 -37.55 -7.55
CA ALA A 100 -19.26 -37.49 -7.30
C ALA A 100 -18.81 -36.16 -6.65
N ALA A 101 -19.56 -35.06 -6.88
CA ALA A 101 -19.30 -33.76 -6.29
C ALA A 101 -19.35 -33.78 -4.74
N GLY A 102 -20.31 -34.50 -4.16
CA GLY A 102 -20.46 -34.59 -2.70
C GLY A 102 -19.25 -35.24 -1.98
N ARG A 103 -18.41 -36.00 -2.72
CA ARG A 103 -17.18 -36.59 -2.16
C ARG A 103 -16.10 -35.55 -1.88
N LEU A 104 -16.15 -34.39 -2.52
CA LEU A 104 -15.19 -33.30 -2.30
C LEU A 104 -15.19 -32.78 -0.85
N HIS A 105 -16.37 -32.81 -0.17
CA HIS A 105 -16.50 -32.31 1.20
C HIS A 105 -15.99 -33.31 2.27
N THR A 106 -15.55 -34.52 1.86
CA THR A 106 -15.04 -35.53 2.80
C THR A 106 -13.85 -34.99 3.59
N ALA A 107 -13.89 -35.14 4.93
CA ALA A 107 -12.85 -34.70 5.87
C ALA A 107 -12.53 -33.19 5.83
N ARG A 108 -13.43 -32.36 5.33
CA ARG A 108 -13.30 -30.90 5.27
C ARG A 108 -14.49 -30.24 5.98
N SER A 109 -14.22 -29.14 6.64
CA SER A 109 -15.24 -28.23 7.18
C SER A 109 -15.26 -26.94 6.36
N ARG A 110 -16.39 -26.21 6.40
CA ARG A 110 -16.42 -24.83 5.88
C ARG A 110 -15.39 -23.96 6.60
N ASN A 111 -15.07 -24.22 7.87
CA ASN A 111 -14.15 -23.42 8.67
C ASN A 111 -12.71 -23.47 8.13
N ASP A 112 -12.14 -24.67 7.88
CA ASP A 112 -10.79 -24.79 7.34
C ASP A 112 -10.72 -24.42 5.86
N GLN A 113 -11.80 -24.64 5.10
CA GLN A 113 -11.94 -24.21 3.72
C GLN A 113 -11.85 -22.68 3.62
N VAL A 114 -12.71 -21.94 4.31
CA VAL A 114 -12.74 -20.47 4.29
C VAL A 114 -11.42 -19.88 4.79
N ALA A 115 -10.84 -20.40 5.88
CA ALA A 115 -9.56 -19.93 6.40
C ALA A 115 -8.42 -20.11 5.39
N THR A 116 -8.41 -21.23 4.66
CA THR A 116 -7.41 -21.51 3.61
C THR A 116 -7.56 -20.54 2.45
N ASP A 117 -8.78 -20.38 1.94
CA ASP A 117 -9.06 -19.54 0.78
C ASP A 117 -8.77 -18.07 1.07
N PHE A 118 -9.10 -17.60 2.27
CA PHE A 118 -8.83 -16.23 2.66
C PHE A 118 -7.34 -15.96 2.87
N ARG A 119 -6.57 -16.91 3.45
CA ARG A 119 -5.10 -16.80 3.51
C ARG A 119 -4.47 -16.74 2.11
N LEU A 120 -4.91 -17.60 1.20
CA LEU A 120 -4.44 -17.59 -0.19
C LEU A 120 -4.75 -16.25 -0.86
N TRP A 121 -5.97 -15.75 -0.68
CA TRP A 121 -6.38 -14.48 -1.26
C TRP A 121 -5.55 -13.29 -0.71
N VAL A 122 -5.36 -13.21 0.60
CA VAL A 122 -4.53 -12.15 1.22
C VAL A 122 -3.09 -12.26 0.73
N ARG A 123 -2.55 -13.46 0.56
CA ARG A 123 -1.22 -13.67 -0.01
C ARG A 123 -1.11 -13.11 -1.43
N ASP A 124 -2.07 -13.44 -2.28
CA ASP A 124 -2.11 -12.96 -3.67
C ASP A 124 -2.29 -11.43 -3.72
N ALA A 125 -3.11 -10.87 -2.84
CA ALA A 125 -3.31 -9.42 -2.71
C ALA A 125 -2.02 -8.70 -2.26
N ILE A 126 -1.27 -9.26 -1.31
CA ILE A 126 0.05 -8.76 -0.89
C ILE A 126 1.02 -8.77 -2.07
N ASP A 127 1.07 -9.85 -2.85
CA ASP A 127 1.94 -9.96 -4.02
C ASP A 127 1.61 -8.88 -5.07
N GLY A 128 0.32 -8.61 -5.29
CA GLY A 128 -0.15 -7.54 -6.16
C GLY A 128 0.24 -6.14 -5.65
N ILE A 129 0.12 -5.88 -4.35
CA ILE A 129 0.53 -4.62 -3.72
C ILE A 129 2.05 -4.43 -3.80
N ASP A 130 2.85 -5.48 -3.53
CA ASP A 130 4.31 -5.37 -3.65
C ASP A 130 4.75 -5.01 -5.07
N ALA A 131 4.13 -5.63 -6.08
CA ALA A 131 4.39 -5.31 -7.49
C ALA A 131 4.03 -3.85 -7.82
N ALA A 132 2.90 -3.35 -7.32
CA ALA A 132 2.49 -1.96 -7.52
C ALA A 132 3.42 -0.97 -6.79
N LEU A 133 3.80 -1.25 -5.54
CA LEU A 133 4.77 -0.44 -4.78
C LEU A 133 6.14 -0.42 -5.45
N ARG A 134 6.59 -1.54 -6.00
CA ARG A 134 7.84 -1.62 -6.79
C ARG A 134 7.80 -0.70 -8.01
N ASN A 135 6.66 -0.69 -8.72
CA ASN A 135 6.45 0.21 -9.86
C ASN A 135 6.41 1.69 -9.43
N TYR A 136 5.75 2.00 -8.32
CA TYR A 136 5.73 3.33 -7.73
C TYR A 136 7.13 3.80 -7.32
N GLN A 137 7.91 2.96 -6.63
CA GLN A 137 9.29 3.26 -6.27
C GLN A 137 10.17 3.53 -7.50
N ARG A 138 9.96 2.76 -8.58
CA ARG A 138 10.69 2.97 -9.83
C ARG A 138 10.38 4.33 -10.44
N ALA A 139 9.11 4.70 -10.53
CA ALA A 139 8.69 6.01 -11.05
C ALA A 139 9.30 7.16 -10.25
N LEU A 140 9.29 7.06 -8.91
CA LEU A 140 9.93 8.05 -8.03
C LEU A 140 11.44 8.15 -8.25
N ALA A 141 12.12 7.01 -8.33
CA ALA A 141 13.59 6.98 -8.49
C ALA A 141 14.04 7.49 -9.87
N GLU A 142 13.29 7.19 -10.93
CA GLU A 142 13.52 7.71 -12.29
C GLU A 142 13.34 9.23 -12.33
N LYS A 143 12.23 9.74 -11.80
CA LYS A 143 11.98 11.19 -11.69
C LYS A 143 13.03 11.88 -10.82
N ALA A 144 13.42 11.27 -9.70
CA ALA A 144 14.46 11.78 -8.82
C ALA A 144 15.84 11.86 -9.51
N LEU A 145 16.17 10.91 -10.37
CA LEU A 145 17.42 10.93 -11.14
C LEU A 145 17.46 12.10 -12.12
N VAL A 146 16.35 12.36 -12.83
CA VAL A 146 16.20 13.50 -13.75
C VAL A 146 16.34 14.82 -13.00
N HIS A 147 15.67 14.94 -11.87
CA HIS A 147 15.60 16.17 -11.06
C HIS A 147 16.59 16.20 -9.90
N ALA A 148 17.67 15.46 -9.98
CA ALA A 148 18.67 15.39 -8.91
C ALA A 148 19.35 16.73 -8.59
N ALA A 149 19.31 17.70 -9.51
CA ALA A 149 19.87 19.04 -9.34
C ALA A 149 18.82 20.15 -9.37
N THR A 150 17.54 19.82 -9.50
CA THR A 150 16.44 20.78 -9.47
C THR A 150 16.22 21.27 -8.04
N VAL A 151 16.64 22.49 -7.74
CA VAL A 151 16.54 23.07 -6.40
C VAL A 151 15.10 23.51 -6.16
N MET A 152 14.59 23.23 -4.96
CA MET A 152 13.28 23.63 -4.47
C MET A 152 13.37 24.06 -3.00
N PRO A 153 12.36 24.77 -2.46
CA PRO A 153 12.31 25.04 -1.05
C PRO A 153 12.04 23.76 -0.26
N GLY A 154 12.80 23.49 0.80
CA GLY A 154 12.44 22.54 1.83
C GLY A 154 11.60 23.23 2.89
N PHE A 155 10.59 22.53 3.41
CA PHE A 155 9.62 23.10 4.34
C PHE A 155 9.69 22.42 5.71
N THR A 156 9.53 23.24 6.76
CA THR A 156 9.13 22.79 8.09
C THR A 156 8.00 23.71 8.56
N HIS A 157 6.98 23.19 9.23
CA HIS A 157 5.78 23.98 9.63
C HIS A 157 5.10 24.72 8.47
N LEU A 158 5.20 24.17 7.23
CA LEU A 158 4.81 24.85 5.98
C LEU A 158 5.51 26.19 5.73
N GLN A 159 6.58 26.50 6.47
CA GLN A 159 7.45 27.64 6.22
C GLN A 159 8.66 27.19 5.42
N ILE A 160 9.16 28.07 4.55
CA ILE A 160 10.41 27.83 3.81
C ILE A 160 11.56 27.75 4.82
N ALA A 161 12.28 26.65 4.80
CA ALA A 161 13.37 26.38 5.75
C ALA A 161 14.73 26.43 5.08
N GLN A 162 15.09 25.39 4.32
CA GLN A 162 16.39 25.29 3.65
C GLN A 162 16.20 24.79 2.21
N PRO A 163 17.07 25.17 1.25
CA PRO A 163 17.05 24.63 -0.09
C PRO A 163 17.34 23.12 -0.09
N VAL A 164 16.51 22.36 -0.80
CA VAL A 164 16.71 20.94 -1.08
C VAL A 164 16.63 20.71 -2.59
N THR A 165 16.86 19.49 -3.08
CA THR A 165 16.55 19.16 -4.46
C THR A 165 15.24 18.39 -4.57
N PHE A 166 14.48 18.58 -5.64
CA PHE A 166 13.25 17.85 -5.90
C PHE A 166 13.51 16.33 -5.95
N GLY A 167 14.62 15.92 -6.56
CA GLY A 167 15.03 14.52 -6.53
C GLY A 167 15.27 13.97 -5.13
N HIS A 168 15.84 14.77 -4.22
CA HIS A 168 15.99 14.37 -2.82
C HIS A 168 14.64 14.17 -2.11
N HIS A 169 13.72 15.08 -2.34
CA HIS A 169 12.36 15.00 -1.80
C HIS A 169 11.66 13.71 -2.26
N LEU A 170 11.69 13.40 -3.56
CA LEU A 170 11.10 12.18 -4.09
C LEU A 170 11.73 10.89 -3.53
N LEU A 171 13.04 10.90 -3.27
CA LEU A 171 13.73 9.76 -2.67
C LEU A 171 13.30 9.48 -1.22
N ALA A 172 12.78 10.46 -0.50
CA ALA A 172 12.18 10.22 0.81
C ALA A 172 10.96 9.27 0.71
N TYR A 173 10.14 9.42 -0.32
CA TYR A 173 9.00 8.52 -0.59
C TYR A 173 9.44 7.14 -1.12
N VAL A 174 10.58 7.06 -1.83
CA VAL A 174 11.18 5.76 -2.18
C VAL A 174 11.56 4.97 -0.91
N GLU A 175 12.16 5.64 0.08
CA GLU A 175 12.51 5.01 1.37
C GLU A 175 11.27 4.60 2.19
N MET A 176 10.19 5.41 2.17
CA MET A 176 8.92 5.04 2.81
C MET A 176 8.33 3.78 2.16
N ALA A 177 8.18 3.76 0.84
CA ALA A 177 7.65 2.62 0.10
C ALA A 177 8.53 1.36 0.27
N SER A 178 9.85 1.51 0.45
CA SER A 178 10.74 0.37 0.77
C SER A 178 10.40 -0.27 2.12
N ARG A 179 10.14 0.55 3.13
CA ARG A 179 9.71 0.05 4.44
C ARG A 179 8.33 -0.60 4.38
N ASP A 180 7.42 -0.07 3.55
CA ASP A 180 6.09 -0.65 3.35
C ASP A 180 6.19 -2.02 2.70
N ARG A 181 6.99 -2.18 1.65
CA ARG A 181 7.28 -3.47 1.03
C ARG A 181 7.87 -4.48 2.03
N GLY A 182 8.75 -4.03 2.91
CA GLY A 182 9.27 -4.87 4.00
C GLY A 182 8.15 -5.38 4.92
N ARG A 183 7.21 -4.52 5.34
CA ARG A 183 6.06 -4.92 6.15
C ARG A 183 5.19 -5.96 5.45
N PHE A 184 4.89 -5.78 4.17
CA PHE A 184 4.13 -6.76 3.40
C PHE A 184 4.89 -8.08 3.24
N ALA A 185 6.21 -8.05 3.04
CA ALA A 185 7.02 -9.25 2.96
C ALA A 185 6.98 -10.04 4.28
N ASP A 186 7.11 -9.36 5.42
CA ASP A 186 7.04 -9.96 6.76
C ASP A 186 5.64 -10.55 7.05
N ALA A 187 4.57 -9.83 6.71
CA ALA A 187 3.19 -10.31 6.83
C ALA A 187 2.96 -11.55 5.95
N ARG A 188 3.47 -11.52 4.71
CA ARG A 188 3.39 -12.62 3.76
C ARG A 188 4.10 -13.90 4.26
N GLU A 189 5.23 -13.75 4.92
CA GLU A 189 5.96 -14.87 5.49
C GLU A 189 5.17 -15.53 6.62
N ARG A 190 4.62 -14.74 7.55
CA ARG A 190 3.86 -15.26 8.69
C ARG A 190 2.53 -15.89 8.28
N LEU A 191 1.82 -15.34 7.31
CA LEU A 191 0.57 -15.93 6.82
C LEU A 191 0.74 -17.26 6.08
N ASN A 192 1.96 -17.63 5.67
CA ASN A 192 2.19 -18.71 4.70
C ASN A 192 2.16 -20.12 5.31
N GLU A 193 1.12 -20.39 6.11
CA GLU A 193 0.81 -21.69 6.69
C GLU A 193 -0.61 -22.14 6.30
N SER A 194 -0.78 -23.44 5.97
CA SER A 194 -2.04 -24.01 5.48
C SER A 194 -2.97 -24.47 6.60
N PRO A 195 -4.17 -23.90 6.74
CA PRO A 195 -5.20 -24.41 7.65
C PRO A 195 -5.88 -25.70 7.17
N LEU A 196 -5.83 -26.00 5.86
CA LEU A 196 -6.57 -27.10 5.25
C LEU A 196 -6.27 -28.44 5.91
N GLY A 197 -7.33 -29.18 6.27
CA GLY A 197 -7.27 -30.42 7.01
C GLY A 197 -7.40 -30.24 8.54
N SER A 198 -7.65 -29.00 9.01
CA SER A 198 -7.97 -28.74 10.41
C SER A 198 -9.43 -29.09 10.76
N GLY A 199 -10.26 -29.37 9.78
CA GLY A 199 -11.69 -29.61 9.96
C GLY A 199 -12.41 -28.40 10.56
N ALA A 200 -13.42 -28.64 11.38
CA ALA A 200 -14.15 -27.56 12.05
C ALA A 200 -13.30 -26.84 13.11
N LEU A 201 -12.49 -27.60 13.87
CA LEU A 201 -11.59 -27.13 14.94
C LEU A 201 -10.64 -28.21 15.52
N ALA A 202 -11.03 -29.49 15.45
CA ALA A 202 -10.35 -30.58 16.14
C ALA A 202 -9.49 -31.47 15.23
N GLY A 203 -9.33 -31.09 13.96
CA GLY A 203 -8.76 -31.98 12.94
C GLY A 203 -9.81 -32.96 12.42
N THR A 204 -9.36 -34.12 11.95
CA THR A 204 -10.20 -35.15 11.37
C THR A 204 -9.66 -36.52 11.70
N SER A 205 -10.54 -37.54 11.72
CA SER A 205 -10.16 -38.95 11.89
C SER A 205 -9.65 -39.62 10.61
N PHE A 206 -9.76 -38.94 9.46
CA PHE A 206 -9.24 -39.43 8.18
C PHE A 206 -7.72 -39.25 8.08
N PRO A 207 -7.00 -40.17 7.44
CA PRO A 207 -5.55 -40.10 7.29
C PRO A 207 -5.14 -39.09 6.20
N LEU A 208 -5.36 -37.80 6.43
CA LEU A 208 -5.04 -36.74 5.49
C LEU A 208 -3.53 -36.46 5.43
N ASP A 209 -3.02 -36.20 4.21
CA ASP A 209 -1.68 -35.66 4.00
C ASP A 209 -1.74 -34.13 3.88
N ARG A 210 -1.73 -33.45 5.03
CA ARG A 210 -1.75 -31.98 5.10
C ARG A 210 -0.49 -31.34 4.50
N ALA A 211 0.64 -32.05 4.50
CA ALA A 211 1.88 -31.57 3.89
C ALA A 211 1.74 -31.52 2.35
N MET A 212 1.09 -32.52 1.77
CA MET A 212 0.80 -32.56 0.33
C MET A 212 -0.06 -31.37 -0.10
N THR A 213 -1.15 -31.08 0.61
CA THR A 213 -2.04 -29.95 0.28
C THR A 213 -1.34 -28.63 0.48
N ALA A 214 -0.59 -28.44 1.57
CA ALA A 214 0.19 -27.23 1.81
C ALA A 214 1.19 -26.98 0.68
N LYS A 215 1.94 -28.00 0.27
CA LYS A 215 2.90 -27.90 -0.84
C LYS A 215 2.22 -27.57 -2.17
N ALA A 216 1.09 -28.22 -2.47
CA ALA A 216 0.33 -27.98 -3.71
C ALA A 216 -0.20 -26.53 -3.81
N LEU A 217 -0.51 -25.91 -2.68
CA LEU A 217 -0.99 -24.53 -2.57
C LEU A 217 0.13 -23.50 -2.34
N GLY A 218 1.40 -23.94 -2.32
CA GLY A 218 2.56 -23.06 -2.13
C GLY A 218 2.69 -22.48 -0.72
N PHE A 219 2.06 -23.11 0.28
CA PHE A 219 2.32 -22.82 1.69
C PHE A 219 3.64 -23.43 2.15
N ALA A 220 4.29 -22.82 3.13
CA ALA A 220 5.53 -23.29 3.71
C ALA A 220 5.33 -24.63 4.47
N ARG A 221 4.20 -24.74 5.20
CA ARG A 221 3.83 -25.90 6.01
C ARG A 221 2.35 -25.89 6.38
N PRO A 222 1.79 -27.00 6.90
CA PRO A 222 0.50 -26.97 7.60
C PRO A 222 0.60 -26.18 8.91
N THR A 223 -0.50 -25.55 9.33
CA THR A 223 -0.63 -24.96 10.68
C THR A 223 -0.46 -26.04 11.76
N ALA A 224 0.17 -25.67 12.88
CA ALA A 224 0.54 -26.61 13.94
C ALA A 224 -0.63 -27.00 14.88
N ASN A 225 -1.64 -26.13 15.00
CA ASN A 225 -2.81 -26.37 15.86
C ASN A 225 -4.10 -26.15 15.06
N SER A 226 -5.00 -27.16 15.05
CA SER A 226 -6.23 -27.11 14.24
C SER A 226 -7.27 -26.14 14.78
N LEU A 227 -7.27 -25.86 16.09
CA LEU A 227 -8.18 -24.92 16.71
C LEU A 227 -7.82 -23.48 16.35
N ASP A 228 -6.54 -23.15 16.48
CA ASP A 228 -5.97 -21.87 16.10
C ASP A 228 -6.11 -21.63 14.58
N ALA A 229 -5.84 -22.65 13.77
CA ALA A 229 -5.89 -22.60 12.31
C ALA A 229 -7.19 -22.03 11.72
N VAL A 230 -8.33 -22.33 12.37
CA VAL A 230 -9.66 -21.87 11.92
C VAL A 230 -10.12 -20.60 12.62
N ALA A 231 -9.49 -20.25 13.75
CA ALA A 231 -9.79 -19.06 14.56
C ALA A 231 -8.94 -17.84 14.18
N ASP A 232 -7.72 -18.06 13.71
CA ASP A 232 -6.74 -17.00 13.43
C ASP A 232 -7.19 -16.06 12.30
N ARG A 233 -7.08 -14.77 12.59
CA ARG A 233 -7.21 -13.66 11.63
C ARG A 233 -6.04 -12.67 11.73
N ASP A 234 -4.96 -13.02 12.43
CA ASP A 234 -3.78 -12.17 12.57
C ASP A 234 -3.17 -11.85 11.20
N PHE A 235 -3.21 -12.82 10.29
CA PHE A 235 -2.67 -12.68 8.93
C PHE A 235 -3.34 -11.54 8.13
N VAL A 236 -4.63 -11.31 8.31
CA VAL A 236 -5.33 -10.21 7.64
C VAL A 236 -5.22 -8.91 8.44
N LEU A 237 -5.23 -8.96 9.78
CA LEU A 237 -5.01 -7.79 10.64
C LEU A 237 -3.63 -7.19 10.40
N GLU A 238 -2.60 -8.01 10.31
CA GLU A 238 -1.23 -7.57 10.03
C GLU A 238 -1.12 -6.95 8.63
N ALA A 239 -1.70 -7.61 7.63
CA ALA A 239 -1.73 -7.10 6.27
C ALA A 239 -2.50 -5.77 6.16
N LEU A 240 -3.66 -5.63 6.83
CA LEU A 240 -4.41 -4.38 6.92
C LEU A 240 -3.62 -3.28 7.65
N SER A 241 -2.82 -3.64 8.67
CA SER A 241 -1.93 -2.69 9.35
C SER A 241 -0.87 -2.15 8.39
N ALA A 242 -0.27 -3.01 7.56
CA ALA A 242 0.64 -2.59 6.50
C ALA A 242 -0.06 -1.72 5.45
N CYS A 243 -1.30 -2.05 5.06
CA CYS A 243 -2.13 -1.24 4.18
C CYS A 243 -2.37 0.16 4.76
N ALA A 244 -2.72 0.26 6.05
CA ALA A 244 -3.01 1.53 6.73
C ALA A 244 -1.77 2.43 6.77
N ILE A 245 -0.60 1.90 7.13
CA ILE A 245 0.65 2.67 7.14
C ILE A 245 1.00 3.15 5.73
N THR A 246 0.89 2.28 4.73
CA THR A 246 1.14 2.64 3.32
C THR A 246 0.19 3.75 2.86
N ALA A 247 -1.10 3.64 3.20
CA ALA A 247 -2.10 4.66 2.85
C ALA A 247 -1.77 6.03 3.47
N VAL A 248 -1.26 6.07 4.70
CA VAL A 248 -0.77 7.30 5.35
C VAL A 248 0.41 7.89 4.58
N HIS A 249 1.38 7.07 4.13
CA HIS A 249 2.50 7.56 3.33
C HIS A 249 2.04 8.15 1.99
N LEU A 250 1.12 7.48 1.29
CA LEU A 250 0.54 7.98 0.04
C LEU A 250 -0.26 9.26 0.26
N SER A 251 -1.05 9.34 1.35
CA SER A 251 -1.83 10.51 1.72
C SER A 251 -0.96 11.75 1.93
N ARG A 252 0.22 11.59 2.57
CA ARG A 252 1.17 12.70 2.77
C ARG A 252 1.68 13.25 1.45
N PHE A 253 2.07 12.39 0.52
CA PHE A 253 2.54 12.85 -0.78
C PHE A 253 1.41 13.42 -1.64
N ALA A 254 0.23 12.84 -1.57
CA ALA A 254 -0.96 13.37 -2.22
C ALA A 254 -1.30 14.79 -1.73
N GLU A 255 -1.18 15.07 -0.41
CA GLU A 255 -1.33 16.41 0.16
C GLU A 255 -0.31 17.38 -0.41
N GLU A 256 0.96 17.00 -0.51
CA GLU A 256 1.99 17.85 -1.10
C GLU A 256 1.71 18.15 -2.58
N ILE A 257 1.22 17.17 -3.35
CA ILE A 257 0.81 17.38 -4.75
C ILE A 257 -0.34 18.40 -4.81
N VAL A 258 -1.37 18.29 -3.95
CA VAL A 258 -2.49 19.25 -3.88
C VAL A 258 -1.97 20.65 -3.58
N LEU A 259 -1.13 20.81 -2.57
CA LEU A 259 -0.54 22.09 -2.20
C LEU A 259 0.31 22.69 -3.32
N TRP A 260 1.19 21.88 -3.93
CA TRP A 260 2.14 22.36 -4.92
C TRP A 260 1.55 22.64 -6.29
N THR A 261 0.39 22.03 -6.63
CA THR A 261 -0.37 22.34 -7.85
C THR A 261 -1.28 23.54 -7.68
N SER A 262 -1.53 24.00 -6.43
CA SER A 262 -2.28 25.24 -6.19
C SER A 262 -1.57 26.45 -6.80
N PRO A 263 -2.30 27.36 -7.46
CA PRO A 263 -1.74 28.63 -7.98
C PRO A 263 -1.05 29.49 -6.90
N LEU A 264 -1.42 29.33 -5.63
CA LEU A 264 -0.80 30.05 -4.50
C LEU A 264 0.65 29.60 -4.27
N VAL A 265 0.99 28.34 -4.61
CA VAL A 265 2.33 27.77 -4.45
C VAL A 265 3.04 27.57 -5.79
N GLY A 266 2.38 26.90 -6.73
CA GLY A 266 2.78 26.80 -8.14
C GLY A 266 4.08 26.05 -8.41
N LEU A 267 4.42 25.05 -7.61
CA LEU A 267 5.67 24.29 -7.75
C LEU A 267 5.54 23.11 -8.72
N LEU A 268 4.33 22.57 -8.93
CA LEU A 268 4.05 21.41 -9.78
C LEU A 268 2.88 21.68 -10.74
N LYS A 269 2.90 20.96 -11.85
CA LYS A 269 1.76 20.82 -12.78
C LYS A 269 1.46 19.35 -12.98
N LEU A 270 0.16 19.01 -13.04
CA LEU A 270 -0.34 17.71 -13.52
C LEU A 270 -0.97 17.93 -14.89
N SER A 271 -0.92 16.89 -15.76
CA SER A 271 -1.62 16.92 -17.04
C SER A 271 -3.14 16.73 -16.86
N ASP A 272 -3.87 16.85 -17.97
CA ASP A 272 -5.31 16.59 -18.01
C ASP A 272 -5.67 15.14 -17.60
N ALA A 273 -4.72 14.21 -17.71
CA ALA A 273 -4.95 12.80 -17.36
C ALA A 273 -5.18 12.58 -15.85
N PHE A 274 -4.71 13.49 -15.00
CA PHE A 274 -4.82 13.39 -13.52
C PHE A 274 -5.50 14.61 -12.88
N THR A 275 -6.15 15.43 -13.70
CA THR A 275 -6.91 16.59 -13.24
C THR A 275 -8.33 16.56 -13.80
N THR A 276 -9.26 17.27 -13.16
CA THR A 276 -10.58 17.49 -13.70
C THR A 276 -10.87 18.96 -13.87
N GLY A 277 -11.79 19.29 -14.79
CA GLY A 277 -12.28 20.63 -14.99
C GLY A 277 -13.45 20.98 -14.07
N SER A 278 -14.00 22.18 -14.28
CA SER A 278 -15.23 22.62 -13.65
C SER A 278 -16.28 22.85 -14.71
N SER A 279 -17.52 22.41 -14.46
CA SER A 279 -18.66 22.69 -15.35
C SER A 279 -19.02 24.17 -15.43
N MET A 280 -18.58 24.97 -14.44
CA MET A 280 -18.87 26.38 -14.32
C MET A 280 -17.68 27.29 -14.63
N MET A 281 -16.47 26.84 -14.31
CA MET A 281 -15.25 27.63 -14.38
C MET A 281 -14.26 26.99 -15.38
N PRO A 282 -14.25 27.44 -16.66
CA PRO A 282 -13.47 26.76 -17.72
C PRO A 282 -11.94 26.74 -17.47
N GLN A 283 -11.43 27.69 -16.69
CA GLN A 283 -10.01 27.81 -16.37
C GLN A 283 -9.57 26.90 -15.22
N LYS A 284 -10.51 26.32 -14.47
CA LYS A 284 -10.20 25.58 -13.24
C LYS A 284 -9.72 24.17 -13.54
N ARG A 285 -8.63 23.78 -12.89
CA ARG A 285 -8.07 22.44 -12.92
C ARG A 285 -7.90 21.93 -11.50
N ASN A 286 -8.54 20.82 -11.18
CA ASN A 286 -8.56 20.24 -9.83
C ASN A 286 -7.65 19.01 -9.79
N PRO A 287 -6.81 18.84 -8.76
CA PRO A 287 -5.97 17.66 -8.58
C PRO A 287 -6.75 16.49 -7.95
N ASP A 288 -7.92 16.14 -8.51
CA ASP A 288 -8.87 15.18 -7.91
C ASP A 288 -8.25 13.83 -7.62
N ALA A 289 -7.33 13.37 -8.47
CA ALA A 289 -6.65 12.09 -8.24
C ALA A 289 -5.86 12.09 -6.92
N ALA A 290 -5.16 13.18 -6.62
CA ALA A 290 -4.42 13.34 -5.37
C ALA A 290 -5.37 13.49 -4.16
N GLU A 291 -6.43 14.28 -4.31
CA GLU A 291 -7.45 14.46 -3.25
C GLU A 291 -8.12 13.14 -2.88
N LEU A 292 -8.48 12.31 -3.87
CA LEU A 292 -9.07 11.00 -3.65
C LEU A 292 -8.10 10.04 -2.97
N VAL A 293 -6.82 10.02 -3.34
CA VAL A 293 -5.80 9.20 -2.65
C VAL A 293 -5.70 9.62 -1.18
N ARG A 294 -5.66 10.93 -0.92
CA ARG A 294 -5.62 11.48 0.45
C ARG A 294 -6.85 11.03 1.27
N ALA A 295 -8.04 11.14 0.72
CA ALA A 295 -9.30 10.80 1.40
C ALA A 295 -9.43 9.30 1.69
N ARG A 296 -9.00 8.44 0.76
CA ARG A 296 -9.15 6.97 0.85
C ARG A 296 -8.35 6.33 1.99
N ALA A 297 -7.34 7.02 2.53
CA ALA A 297 -6.61 6.55 3.70
C ALA A 297 -7.54 6.27 4.89
N GLY A 298 -8.58 7.09 5.10
CA GLY A 298 -9.57 6.88 6.17
C GLY A 298 -10.37 5.59 6.00
N ARG A 299 -10.70 5.21 4.76
CA ARG A 299 -11.43 3.96 4.46
C ARG A 299 -10.59 2.72 4.81
N ILE A 300 -9.30 2.74 4.49
CA ILE A 300 -8.37 1.65 4.78
C ILE A 300 -8.13 1.50 6.28
N VAL A 301 -7.92 2.62 6.99
CA VAL A 301 -7.78 2.63 8.46
C VAL A 301 -9.06 2.15 9.14
N GLY A 302 -10.23 2.55 8.61
CA GLY A 302 -11.53 2.09 9.09
C GLY A 302 -11.69 0.57 9.00
N ALA A 303 -11.26 -0.06 7.90
CA ALA A 303 -11.31 -1.51 7.73
C ALA A 303 -10.45 -2.26 8.77
N LEU A 304 -9.23 -1.78 9.04
CA LEU A 304 -8.39 -2.33 10.10
C LEU A 304 -9.07 -2.23 11.48
N THR A 305 -9.58 -1.04 11.80
CA THR A 305 -10.24 -0.80 13.09
C THR A 305 -11.49 -1.67 13.25
N SER A 306 -12.30 -1.79 12.19
CA SER A 306 -13.49 -2.65 12.18
C SER A 306 -13.14 -4.10 12.49
N LEU A 307 -12.13 -4.67 11.81
CA LEU A 307 -11.76 -6.06 12.04
C LEU A 307 -11.15 -6.29 13.43
N LEU A 308 -10.38 -5.35 13.96
CA LEU A 308 -9.91 -5.41 15.36
C LEU A 308 -11.09 -5.49 16.33
N MET A 309 -12.17 -4.72 16.08
CA MET A 309 -13.37 -4.74 16.93
C MET A 309 -14.16 -6.04 16.76
N VAL A 310 -14.25 -6.60 15.57
CA VAL A 310 -14.86 -7.92 15.32
C VAL A 310 -14.13 -9.00 16.10
N MET A 311 -12.80 -9.06 16.00
CA MET A 311 -12.02 -10.12 16.64
C MET A 311 -11.91 -9.98 18.16
N LYS A 312 -12.04 -8.76 18.69
CA LYS A 312 -11.92 -8.49 20.12
C LYS A 312 -12.94 -9.28 20.94
N GLY A 313 -12.46 -10.17 21.80
CA GLY A 313 -13.29 -10.92 22.75
C GLY A 313 -14.02 -12.13 22.15
N LEU A 314 -13.82 -12.47 20.87
CA LEU A 314 -14.36 -13.70 20.31
C LEU A 314 -13.69 -14.93 20.93
N PRO A 315 -14.49 -15.94 21.37
CA PRO A 315 -13.93 -17.23 21.77
C PRO A 315 -13.43 -18.02 20.55
N LEU A 316 -12.55 -18.97 20.80
CA LEU A 316 -12.16 -19.98 19.81
C LEU A 316 -13.36 -20.93 19.52
N ALA A 317 -13.52 -21.52 18.34
CA ALA A 317 -12.74 -21.44 17.14
C ALA A 317 -13.35 -20.46 16.12
N TYR A 318 -14.53 -20.74 15.59
CA TYR A 318 -15.28 -19.92 14.63
C TYR A 318 -16.58 -19.39 15.24
N GLN A 319 -16.81 -18.10 15.08
CA GLN A 319 -18.06 -17.42 15.35
C GLN A 319 -18.55 -16.75 14.06
N LYS A 320 -19.87 -16.59 13.89
CA LYS A 320 -20.45 -15.98 12.68
C LYS A 320 -20.00 -14.53 12.46
N ASP A 321 -19.62 -13.83 13.53
CA ASP A 321 -18.96 -12.51 13.50
C ASP A 321 -17.78 -12.46 12.52
N MET A 322 -17.05 -13.57 12.38
CA MET A 322 -15.92 -13.69 11.45
C MET A 322 -16.31 -13.62 9.96
N GLN A 323 -17.60 -13.57 9.63
CA GLN A 323 -18.04 -13.27 8.26
C GLN A 323 -17.66 -11.85 7.85
N GLU A 324 -17.62 -10.91 8.83
CA GLU A 324 -17.23 -9.51 8.64
C GLU A 324 -15.72 -9.32 8.40
N ASP A 325 -14.92 -10.39 8.43
CA ASP A 325 -13.47 -10.32 8.22
C ASP A 325 -13.06 -9.99 6.77
N LYS A 326 -13.93 -10.27 5.80
CA LYS A 326 -13.60 -10.28 4.37
C LYS A 326 -13.95 -8.99 3.64
N GLU A 327 -15.17 -8.48 3.83
CA GLU A 327 -15.69 -7.36 3.03
C GLU A 327 -14.78 -6.13 3.14
N GLY A 328 -14.53 -5.67 4.37
CA GLY A 328 -13.66 -4.53 4.62
C GLY A 328 -12.23 -4.75 4.17
N ALA A 329 -11.70 -5.99 4.30
CA ALA A 329 -10.36 -6.32 3.86
C ALA A 329 -10.25 -6.30 2.33
N ILE A 330 -11.16 -6.97 1.61
CA ILE A 330 -11.17 -7.01 0.14
C ILE A 330 -11.25 -5.58 -0.42
N ASP A 331 -12.13 -4.76 0.15
CA ASP A 331 -12.25 -3.36 -0.22
C ASP A 331 -10.96 -2.56 0.03
N ALA A 332 -10.37 -2.67 1.23
CA ALA A 332 -9.17 -1.94 1.60
C ALA A 332 -7.98 -2.27 0.69
N PHE A 333 -7.76 -3.55 0.37
CA PHE A 333 -6.71 -3.98 -0.56
C PHE A 333 -6.94 -3.42 -1.98
N GLY A 334 -8.19 -3.46 -2.47
CA GLY A 334 -8.55 -2.91 -3.78
C GLY A 334 -8.33 -1.39 -3.85
N VAL A 335 -8.77 -0.67 -2.82
CA VAL A 335 -8.61 0.77 -2.69
C VAL A 335 -7.13 1.16 -2.59
N LEU A 336 -6.32 0.41 -1.83
CA LEU A 336 -4.89 0.67 -1.71
C LEU A 336 -4.17 0.45 -3.05
N LEU A 337 -4.44 -0.68 -3.72
CA LEU A 337 -3.83 -1.00 -5.01
C LEU A 337 -4.12 0.09 -6.06
N LEU A 338 -5.37 0.55 -6.13
CA LEU A 338 -5.77 1.65 -7.01
C LEU A 338 -5.04 2.95 -6.65
N SER A 339 -4.92 3.27 -5.35
CA SER A 339 -4.23 4.47 -4.87
C SER A 339 -2.73 4.46 -5.20
N ILE A 340 -2.05 3.32 -5.04
CA ILE A 340 -0.63 3.16 -5.42
C ILE A 340 -0.45 3.38 -6.93
N ASN A 341 -1.32 2.80 -7.75
CA ASN A 341 -1.25 2.93 -9.21
C ASN A 341 -1.52 4.37 -9.65
N ALA A 342 -2.49 5.07 -9.04
CA ALA A 342 -2.76 6.47 -9.30
C ALA A 342 -1.55 7.35 -8.92
N MET A 343 -0.94 7.12 -7.75
CA MET A 343 0.27 7.83 -7.33
C MET A 343 1.45 7.57 -8.28
N ALA A 344 1.65 6.33 -8.71
CA ALA A 344 2.69 6.00 -9.68
C ALA A 344 2.46 6.70 -11.04
N GLY A 345 1.20 6.82 -11.45
CA GLY A 345 0.80 7.59 -12.63
C GLY A 345 1.10 9.07 -12.48
N MET A 346 0.64 9.70 -11.39
CA MET A 346 0.91 11.12 -11.12
C MET A 346 2.40 11.43 -11.02
N VAL A 347 3.21 10.56 -10.40
CA VAL A 347 4.67 10.73 -10.34
C VAL A 347 5.29 10.75 -11.73
N ARG A 348 4.86 9.91 -12.65
CA ARG A 348 5.37 9.93 -14.04
C ARG A 348 4.93 11.18 -14.79
N ASP A 349 3.69 11.59 -14.56
CA ASP A 349 3.04 12.71 -15.25
C ASP A 349 3.50 14.08 -14.76
N MET A 350 3.63 14.27 -13.46
CA MET A 350 3.89 15.57 -12.85
C MET A 350 5.15 16.26 -13.41
N GLU A 351 5.00 17.55 -13.69
CA GLU A 351 6.10 18.43 -14.16
C GLU A 351 6.41 19.49 -13.11
N PRO A 352 7.66 19.55 -12.59
CA PRO A 352 8.06 20.62 -11.69
C PRO A 352 8.23 21.93 -12.47
N ASP A 353 7.70 23.03 -11.92
CA ASP A 353 7.99 24.38 -12.39
C ASP A 353 9.39 24.79 -11.88
N VAL A 354 10.43 24.41 -12.63
CA VAL A 354 11.83 24.60 -12.22
C VAL A 354 12.17 26.06 -11.93
N PRO A 355 11.74 27.06 -12.74
CA PRO A 355 11.96 28.46 -12.43
C PRO A 355 11.30 28.88 -11.11
N ARG A 356 10.02 28.50 -10.89
CA ARG A 356 9.30 28.82 -9.66
C ARG A 356 9.89 28.14 -8.44
N MET A 357 10.27 26.86 -8.55
CA MET A 357 10.96 26.14 -7.49
C MET A 357 12.26 26.83 -7.08
N ARG A 358 13.06 27.25 -8.06
CA ARG A 358 14.33 27.94 -7.81
C ARG A 358 14.10 29.30 -7.16
N GLN A 359 13.14 30.07 -7.64
CA GLN A 359 12.77 31.36 -7.04
C GLN A 359 12.37 31.16 -5.57
N ALA A 360 11.43 30.25 -5.30
CA ALA A 360 10.92 29.97 -3.96
C ALA A 360 12.02 29.48 -3.00
N ALA A 361 13.00 28.72 -3.51
CA ALA A 361 14.13 28.25 -2.70
C ALA A 361 15.05 29.39 -2.22
N GLY A 362 14.97 30.57 -2.81
CA GLY A 362 15.68 31.78 -2.38
C GLY A 362 14.85 32.70 -1.45
N GLU A 363 13.53 32.43 -1.36
CA GLU A 363 12.63 33.24 -0.51
C GLU A 363 12.82 32.92 0.99
N GLY A 364 12.30 33.81 1.85
CA GLY A 364 12.28 33.57 3.31
C GLY A 364 13.66 33.45 3.96
N TYR A 365 14.70 33.99 3.31
CA TYR A 365 16.08 33.93 3.83
C TYR A 365 16.59 32.48 4.03
N ALA A 366 16.18 31.55 3.16
CA ALA A 366 16.42 30.11 3.29
C ALA A 366 17.90 29.71 3.42
N THR A 367 18.82 30.59 3.02
CA THR A 367 20.29 30.40 3.13
C THR A 367 20.91 31.05 4.37
N ALA A 368 20.10 31.55 5.31
CA ALA A 368 20.62 32.15 6.55
C ALA A 368 21.48 31.17 7.37
N THR A 369 21.12 29.88 7.41
CA THR A 369 21.94 28.86 8.06
C THR A 369 23.32 28.71 7.39
N ASP A 370 23.38 28.83 6.06
CA ASP A 370 24.65 28.79 5.31
C ASP A 370 25.54 29.99 5.65
N LEU A 371 24.95 31.15 5.90
CA LEU A 371 25.66 32.34 6.40
C LEU A 371 26.25 32.08 7.81
N ALA A 372 25.47 31.57 8.73
CA ALA A 372 25.95 31.23 10.08
C ALA A 372 27.08 30.19 10.04
N ASP A 373 26.93 29.16 9.21
CA ASP A 373 27.97 28.14 8.96
C ASP A 373 29.24 28.76 8.38
N TRP A 374 29.10 29.69 7.43
CA TRP A 374 30.26 30.42 6.85
C TRP A 374 30.98 31.26 7.89
N LEU A 375 30.24 32.02 8.70
CA LEU A 375 30.83 32.82 9.80
C LEU A 375 31.59 31.93 10.78
N THR A 376 31.01 30.78 11.15
CA THR A 376 31.66 29.81 12.04
C THR A 376 32.95 29.25 11.43
N ARG A 377 32.94 28.82 10.19
CA ARG A 377 34.09 28.14 9.52
C ARG A 377 35.16 29.12 9.11
N THR A 378 34.78 30.30 8.63
CA THR A 378 35.74 31.26 8.02
C THR A 378 36.27 32.23 9.04
N LEU A 379 35.45 32.66 9.98
CA LEU A 379 35.84 33.64 11.00
C LEU A 379 36.10 33.01 12.36
N ALA A 380 36.01 31.66 12.48
CA ALA A 380 36.18 30.88 13.71
C ALA A 380 35.28 31.35 14.87
N LEU A 381 34.09 31.86 14.57
CA LEU A 381 33.14 32.31 15.57
C LEU A 381 32.41 31.10 16.21
N PRO A 382 32.13 31.16 17.52
CA PRO A 382 31.18 30.22 18.12
C PRO A 382 29.84 30.27 17.42
N PHE A 383 29.21 29.10 17.19
CA PHE A 383 27.98 29.03 16.41
C PHE A 383 26.86 29.96 16.95
N ARG A 384 26.72 30.11 18.25
CA ARG A 384 25.73 31.03 18.84
C ARG A 384 25.96 32.49 18.44
N GLU A 385 27.23 32.93 18.43
CA GLU A 385 27.57 34.28 17.98
C GLU A 385 27.30 34.45 16.48
N ALA A 386 27.73 33.48 15.66
CA ALA A 386 27.45 33.45 14.25
C ALA A 386 25.93 33.49 13.95
N HIS A 387 25.12 32.76 14.72
CA HIS A 387 23.67 32.78 14.64
C HIS A 387 23.07 34.16 14.96
N HIS A 388 23.52 34.82 16.05
CA HIS A 388 23.06 36.17 16.39
C HIS A 388 23.45 37.20 15.32
N MET A 389 24.67 37.13 14.79
CA MET A 389 25.11 37.99 13.70
C MET A 389 24.28 37.75 12.45
N THR A 390 24.05 36.51 12.11
CA THR A 390 23.18 36.14 10.99
C THR A 390 21.77 36.73 11.16
N GLY A 391 21.18 36.63 12.37
CA GLY A 391 19.88 37.21 12.64
C GLY A 391 19.85 38.74 12.42
N ARG A 392 20.90 39.47 12.79
CA ARG A 392 21.04 40.89 12.53
C ARG A 392 21.16 41.21 11.02
N ILE A 393 21.89 40.38 10.27
CA ILE A 393 22.05 40.54 8.82
C ILE A 393 20.71 40.26 8.11
N VAL A 394 19.96 39.22 8.55
CA VAL A 394 18.62 38.93 8.04
C VAL A 394 17.68 40.11 8.34
N ALA A 395 17.72 40.68 9.54
CA ALA A 395 16.89 41.85 9.85
C ALA A 395 17.21 43.04 8.92
N ALA A 396 18.51 43.34 8.70
CA ALA A 396 18.91 44.39 7.77
C ALA A 396 18.49 44.10 6.33
N ALA A 397 18.51 42.84 5.89
CA ALA A 397 18.01 42.44 4.57
C ALA A 397 16.48 42.61 4.48
N SER A 398 15.75 42.27 5.55
CA SER A 398 14.30 42.43 5.64
C SER A 398 13.88 43.90 5.60
N GLU A 399 14.56 44.77 6.34
CA GLU A 399 14.33 46.23 6.32
C GLU A 399 14.59 46.83 4.93
N ALA A 400 15.61 46.30 4.22
CA ALA A 400 15.91 46.73 2.86
C ALA A 400 15.00 46.10 1.78
N GLY A 401 14.11 45.17 2.12
CA GLY A 401 13.29 44.42 1.17
C GLY A 401 14.08 43.57 0.19
N MET A 402 15.26 43.11 0.58
CA MET A 402 16.21 42.39 -0.30
C MET A 402 16.48 40.96 0.17
N PRO A 403 16.65 39.98 -0.73
CA PRO A 403 17.16 38.66 -0.38
C PRO A 403 18.63 38.76 0.05
N LEU A 404 19.12 37.77 0.85
CA LEU A 404 20.48 37.77 1.41
C LEU A 404 21.57 37.84 0.34
N ASP A 405 21.39 37.18 -0.78
CA ASP A 405 22.37 37.14 -1.88
C ASP A 405 22.46 38.48 -2.67
N LYS A 406 21.54 39.41 -2.43
CA LYS A 406 21.49 40.74 -3.02
C LYS A 406 21.80 41.85 -2.02
N LEU A 407 21.92 41.54 -0.74
CA LEU A 407 22.27 42.53 0.26
C LEU A 407 23.72 43.05 0.00
N PRO A 408 23.95 44.37 -0.09
CA PRO A 408 25.29 44.90 -0.30
C PRO A 408 26.28 44.45 0.78
N LEU A 409 27.49 44.07 0.35
CA LEU A 409 28.56 43.64 1.26
C LEU A 409 28.80 44.66 2.38
N ALA A 410 28.79 45.96 2.07
CA ALA A 410 28.93 47.01 3.05
C ALA A 410 27.88 47.01 4.17
N ALA A 411 26.64 46.54 3.86
CA ALA A 411 25.60 46.39 4.85
C ALA A 411 25.91 45.24 5.83
N MET A 412 26.41 44.11 5.30
CA MET A 412 26.87 42.98 6.13
C MET A 412 28.11 43.39 7.00
N GLN A 413 29.01 44.13 6.41
CA GLN A 413 30.23 44.59 7.09
C GLN A 413 30.00 45.63 8.20
N LYS A 414 28.85 46.32 8.21
CA LYS A 414 28.43 47.13 9.36
C LYS A 414 28.14 46.28 10.58
N ILE A 415 27.78 45.03 10.39
CA ILE A 415 27.45 44.08 11.47
C ILE A 415 28.69 43.27 11.87
N GLU A 416 29.45 42.80 10.87
CA GLU A 416 30.70 42.05 11.07
C GLU A 416 31.72 42.48 10.01
N PRO A 417 32.68 43.36 10.34
CA PRO A 417 33.63 43.96 9.38
C PRO A 417 34.50 42.94 8.63
N ARG A 418 34.72 41.75 9.19
CA ARG A 418 35.54 40.69 8.61
C ARG A 418 34.85 39.92 7.47
N ILE A 419 33.57 40.16 7.19
CA ILE A 419 32.83 39.52 6.12
C ILE A 419 33.46 39.99 4.77
N THR A 420 33.75 39.00 3.91
CA THR A 420 34.32 39.25 2.59
C THR A 420 33.33 38.85 1.48
N LYS A 421 33.63 39.20 0.21
CA LYS A 421 32.83 38.81 -0.97
C LYS A 421 32.60 37.30 -1.08
N ALA A 422 33.47 36.46 -0.51
CA ALA A 422 33.32 35.01 -0.51
C ALA A 422 32.01 34.55 0.15
N VAL A 423 31.38 35.35 1.01
CA VAL A 423 30.07 35.02 1.64
C VAL A 423 28.98 34.79 0.59
N PHE A 424 28.99 35.50 -0.53
CA PHE A 424 27.99 35.35 -1.59
C PHE A 424 28.01 33.98 -2.28
N GLU A 425 29.11 33.24 -2.16
CA GLU A 425 29.20 31.88 -2.70
C GLU A 425 28.33 30.88 -1.94
N VAL A 426 28.01 31.14 -0.68
CA VAL A 426 27.17 30.24 0.13
C VAL A 426 25.71 30.69 0.17
N LEU A 427 25.39 31.91 -0.23
CA LEU A 427 24.05 32.48 -0.14
C LEU A 427 23.12 32.11 -1.32
N ALA A 428 23.64 31.53 -2.39
CA ALA A 428 22.83 31.06 -3.49
C ALA A 428 22.19 29.70 -3.16
N ALA A 429 20.90 29.53 -3.40
CA ALA A 429 20.14 28.30 -3.10
C ALA A 429 20.77 27.04 -3.73
N ASP A 430 21.27 27.14 -4.97
CA ASP A 430 21.97 26.03 -5.64
C ASP A 430 23.27 25.64 -4.91
N ARG A 431 24.00 26.61 -4.38
CA ARG A 431 25.23 26.37 -3.62
C ARG A 431 24.94 25.76 -2.26
N SER A 432 23.89 26.26 -1.59
CA SER A 432 23.40 25.69 -0.33
C SER A 432 23.06 24.21 -0.51
N ALA A 433 22.17 23.84 -1.46
CA ALA A 433 21.83 22.46 -1.73
C ALA A 433 23.06 21.60 -2.07
N LYS A 434 24.01 22.10 -2.90
CA LYS A 434 25.23 21.40 -3.28
C LYS A 434 26.17 21.15 -2.11
N SER A 435 26.17 22.05 -1.11
CA SER A 435 27.05 21.95 0.08
C SER A 435 26.66 20.81 1.02
N ARG A 436 25.38 20.38 1.03
CA ARG A 436 24.83 19.33 1.90
C ARG A 436 25.27 17.94 1.46
N ASN A 437 26.56 17.66 1.53
CA ASN A 437 27.22 16.50 0.91
C ASN A 437 27.47 15.33 1.87
N VAL A 438 26.95 15.36 3.09
CA VAL A 438 26.95 14.22 4.01
C VAL A 438 26.13 13.06 3.44
N TYR A 439 26.38 11.84 3.89
CA TYR A 439 25.55 10.68 3.51
C TYR A 439 24.08 10.97 3.81
N GLY A 440 23.21 10.76 2.83
CA GLY A 440 21.79 11.09 2.94
C GLY A 440 21.44 12.57 2.73
N GLY A 441 22.42 13.45 2.53
CA GLY A 441 22.20 14.88 2.25
C GLY A 441 21.72 15.14 0.83
N THR A 442 21.15 16.35 0.61
CA THR A 442 20.46 16.73 -0.64
C THR A 442 21.41 17.09 -1.81
N ALA A 443 22.76 17.03 -1.62
CA ALA A 443 23.68 17.35 -2.70
C ALA A 443 23.38 16.52 -3.96
N PRO A 444 23.36 17.14 -5.17
CA PRO A 444 22.98 16.45 -6.42
C PRO A 444 23.73 15.15 -6.69
N LYS A 445 25.01 15.06 -6.28
CA LYS A 445 25.79 13.82 -6.42
C LYS A 445 25.24 12.68 -5.55
N ASN A 446 24.83 12.99 -4.31
CA ASN A 446 24.25 12.01 -3.38
C ASN A 446 22.90 11.52 -3.91
N VAL A 447 22.07 12.45 -4.38
CA VAL A 447 20.74 12.15 -4.96
C VAL A 447 20.88 11.24 -6.18
N ARG A 448 21.80 11.54 -7.12
CA ARG A 448 22.08 10.67 -8.28
C ARG A 448 22.55 9.27 -7.84
N ALA A 449 23.46 9.21 -6.89
CA ALA A 449 23.97 7.93 -6.38
C ALA A 449 22.86 7.10 -5.73
N GLN A 450 22.00 7.72 -4.92
CA GLN A 450 20.88 7.08 -4.27
C GLN A 450 19.82 6.60 -5.27
N ALA A 451 19.43 7.45 -6.23
CA ALA A 451 18.48 7.08 -7.29
C ALA A 451 19.00 5.89 -8.13
N LYS A 452 20.26 5.92 -8.57
CA LYS A 452 20.88 4.81 -9.31
C LYS A 452 20.90 3.52 -8.49
N ARG A 453 21.24 3.59 -7.20
CA ARG A 453 21.21 2.44 -6.27
C ARG A 453 19.82 1.83 -6.19
N TRP A 454 18.78 2.65 -6.04
CA TRP A 454 17.40 2.17 -6.00
C TRP A 454 16.96 1.56 -7.32
N LEU A 455 17.26 2.18 -8.45
CA LEU A 455 16.94 1.61 -9.78
C LEU A 455 17.62 0.26 -10.00
N ALA A 456 18.86 0.10 -9.54
CA ALA A 456 19.57 -1.18 -9.62
C ALA A 456 18.90 -2.26 -8.74
N ARG A 457 18.52 -1.93 -7.49
CA ARG A 457 17.79 -2.84 -6.58
C ARG A 457 16.42 -3.25 -7.13
N LEU A 458 15.71 -2.32 -7.77
CA LEU A 458 14.40 -2.58 -8.33
C LEU A 458 14.43 -3.37 -9.65
N LYS A 459 15.59 -3.52 -10.29
CA LYS A 459 15.81 -4.39 -11.45
C LYS A 459 16.10 -5.84 -11.04
N ALA A 460 16.83 -6.03 -9.95
CA ALA A 460 17.02 -7.37 -9.37
C ALA A 460 15.67 -7.92 -8.91
N LYS A 461 15.40 -9.20 -9.28
CA LYS A 461 14.14 -9.87 -8.96
C LYS A 461 14.00 -10.14 -7.47
#